data_2cf480b1949b87249b26caba4aea7d7a
#
_entry.id   2cf480b1949b87249b26caba4aea7d7a
#
_cell.length_a   1.000
_cell.length_b   1.000
_cell.length_c   1.000
_cell.angle_alpha   90.00
_cell.angle_beta   90.00
_cell.angle_gamma   90.00
#
_symmetry.space_group_name_H-M   'P 1'
#
loop_
_entity.id
_entity.type
_entity.pdbx_description
1 polymer ?
#
loop_
_entity_poly.entity_id
_entity_poly.type
_entity_poly.pdbx_seq_one_letter_code
_entity_poly.pdbx_strand_id
1 'polypeptide(L)'
;MCAKYDVPFIIDAAQSAGSLPVYLNELGADFIAMPGHKGLLGPQGTGILLCGRTPDPLMAGGTGSDSRNREMPEFLPDRAEAGTLNVPGIAGLDAGLRYLRSVGIDSVFHREHEAAMQCAHGLRRLGLKVFTGAHQAGTVSVVPPVDCEEMAAMLGKKGIAVRAGLHCAPLAHESAGTLETGTVRISFGHDASPAQIPLLQHALKLCLQGK
;
A
#
# COMPACT_ATOMS: atom_id res chain seq x y z
N MET A 1 -5.52 -20.54 12.65
CA MET A 1 -6.91 -20.68 13.17
C MET A 1 -7.85 -21.15 12.07
N CYS A 2 -7.92 -20.50 10.93
CA CYS A 2 -8.82 -20.84 9.82
C CYS A 2 -8.75 -22.32 9.39
N ALA A 3 -7.56 -22.85 9.15
CA ALA A 3 -7.35 -24.25 8.81
C ALA A 3 -7.90 -25.25 9.86
N LYS A 4 -7.94 -24.89 11.15
CA LYS A 4 -8.51 -25.76 12.20
C LYS A 4 -10.02 -25.94 12.07
N TYR A 5 -10.70 -24.96 11.47
CA TYR A 5 -12.16 -24.95 11.35
C TYR A 5 -12.62 -25.06 9.89
N ASP A 6 -11.68 -25.40 8.98
CA ASP A 6 -11.94 -25.48 7.52
C ASP A 6 -12.60 -24.22 6.95
N VAL A 7 -12.17 -23.07 7.43
CA VAL A 7 -12.65 -21.75 6.96
C VAL A 7 -11.65 -21.19 5.97
N PRO A 8 -12.09 -20.79 4.76
CA PRO A 8 -11.21 -20.13 3.79
C PRO A 8 -10.52 -18.88 4.36
N PHE A 9 -9.21 -18.77 4.12
CA PHE A 9 -8.40 -17.66 4.58
C PHE A 9 -7.96 -16.78 3.41
N ILE A 10 -8.45 -15.54 3.40
CA ILE A 10 -8.13 -14.55 2.36
C ILE A 10 -7.35 -13.41 3.01
N ILE A 11 -6.23 -13.02 2.39
CA ILE A 11 -5.41 -11.89 2.83
C ILE A 11 -5.54 -10.75 1.83
N ASP A 12 -5.90 -9.55 2.33
CA ASP A 12 -5.69 -8.30 1.61
C ASP A 12 -4.26 -7.81 1.87
N ALA A 13 -3.39 -7.96 0.88
CA ALA A 13 -2.00 -7.52 0.94
C ALA A 13 -1.77 -6.15 0.27
N ALA A 14 -2.82 -5.32 0.18
CA ALA A 14 -2.77 -4.04 -0.52
C ALA A 14 -1.74 -3.05 0.04
N GLN A 15 -1.32 -3.20 1.28
CA GLN A 15 -0.32 -2.34 1.93
C GLN A 15 0.99 -3.07 2.27
N SER A 16 1.01 -4.39 2.18
CA SER A 16 2.21 -5.19 2.51
C SER A 16 2.96 -5.68 1.28
N ALA A 17 2.25 -6.03 0.19
CA ALA A 17 2.90 -6.50 -1.02
C ALA A 17 3.81 -5.43 -1.62
N GLY A 18 5.07 -5.81 -1.91
CA GLY A 18 6.11 -4.93 -2.40
C GLY A 18 7.00 -4.30 -1.33
N SER A 19 6.53 -4.23 -0.06
CA SER A 19 7.32 -3.76 1.09
C SER A 19 7.65 -4.88 2.07
N LEU A 20 6.81 -5.91 2.17
CA LEU A 20 7.01 -7.08 3.03
C LEU A 20 7.00 -8.36 2.21
N PRO A 21 7.71 -9.42 2.66
CA PRO A 21 7.58 -10.73 2.05
C PRO A 21 6.14 -11.26 2.18
N VAL A 22 5.57 -11.66 1.05
CA VAL A 22 4.20 -12.21 0.97
C VAL A 22 4.27 -13.56 0.27
N TYR A 23 4.25 -14.64 1.05
CA TYR A 23 4.35 -16.01 0.55
C TYR A 23 3.07 -16.78 0.88
N LEU A 24 2.32 -17.15 -0.16
CA LEU A 24 1.02 -17.83 -0.04
C LEU A 24 1.09 -19.06 0.88
N ASN A 25 2.09 -19.92 0.64
CA ASN A 25 2.21 -21.19 1.35
C ASN A 25 2.63 -21.00 2.82
N GLU A 26 3.53 -20.06 3.09
CA GLU A 26 4.02 -19.77 4.45
C GLU A 26 2.92 -19.14 5.31
N LEU A 27 2.10 -18.28 4.71
CA LEU A 27 0.97 -17.65 5.36
C LEU A 27 -0.22 -18.59 5.53
N GLY A 28 -0.23 -19.72 4.81
CA GLY A 28 -1.33 -20.68 4.83
C GLY A 28 -2.65 -20.09 4.34
N ALA A 29 -2.57 -19.15 3.39
CA ALA A 29 -3.74 -18.49 2.84
C ALA A 29 -4.28 -19.26 1.64
N ASP A 30 -5.60 -19.27 1.46
CA ASP A 30 -6.25 -19.77 0.25
C ASP A 30 -6.11 -18.77 -0.90
N PHE A 31 -6.20 -17.47 -0.56
CA PHE A 31 -6.06 -16.38 -1.54
C PHE A 31 -5.32 -15.19 -0.94
N ILE A 32 -4.54 -14.52 -1.78
CA ILE A 32 -3.95 -13.22 -1.42
C ILE A 32 -4.20 -12.25 -2.56
N ALA A 33 -4.87 -11.13 -2.26
CA ALA A 33 -5.17 -10.08 -3.22
C ALA A 33 -4.27 -8.85 -2.99
N MET A 34 -3.79 -8.25 -4.07
CA MET A 34 -2.94 -7.06 -4.02
C MET A 34 -3.09 -6.18 -5.26
N PRO A 35 -3.18 -4.85 -5.12
CA PRO A 35 -3.21 -3.94 -6.26
C PRO A 35 -1.82 -3.73 -6.86
N GLY A 36 -1.75 -3.60 -8.18
CA GLY A 36 -0.49 -3.39 -8.89
C GLY A 36 0.12 -2.00 -8.68
N HIS A 37 -0.71 -0.98 -8.46
CA HIS A 37 -0.31 0.43 -8.42
C HIS A 37 0.20 0.94 -7.06
N LYS A 38 0.40 0.07 -6.08
CA LYS A 38 1.00 0.43 -4.78
C LYS A 38 2.43 -0.10 -4.68
N GLY A 39 2.77 -0.84 -3.63
CA GLY A 39 4.12 -1.36 -3.42
C GLY A 39 4.66 -2.26 -4.54
N LEU A 40 3.80 -2.80 -5.41
CA LEU A 40 4.22 -3.57 -6.59
C LEU A 40 4.73 -2.71 -7.77
N LEU A 41 4.62 -1.36 -7.68
CA LEU A 41 5.14 -0.39 -8.65
C LEU A 41 4.58 -0.51 -10.07
N GLY A 42 3.43 -1.16 -10.23
CA GLY A 42 2.74 -1.30 -11.49
C GLY A 42 1.76 -0.14 -11.77
N PRO A 43 1.16 -0.08 -12.95
CA PRO A 43 0.18 0.93 -13.31
C PRO A 43 -1.17 0.71 -12.61
N GLN A 44 -1.96 1.78 -12.56
CA GLN A 44 -3.35 1.72 -12.11
C GLN A 44 -4.17 0.76 -12.99
N GLY A 45 -5.22 0.15 -12.44
CA GLY A 45 -6.06 -0.81 -13.14
C GLY A 45 -5.42 -2.19 -13.30
N THR A 46 -4.35 -2.48 -12.55
CA THR A 46 -3.73 -3.81 -12.44
C THR A 46 -3.75 -4.32 -11.00
N GLY A 47 -3.68 -5.63 -10.85
CA GLY A 47 -3.60 -6.31 -9.56
C GLY A 47 -3.20 -7.76 -9.74
N ILE A 48 -2.95 -8.42 -8.62
CA ILE A 48 -2.63 -9.85 -8.57
C ILE A 48 -3.53 -10.53 -7.54
N LEU A 49 -4.08 -11.67 -7.91
CA LEU A 49 -4.68 -12.64 -7.00
C LEU A 49 -3.82 -13.90 -6.99
N LEU A 50 -3.17 -14.18 -5.87
CA LEU A 50 -2.52 -15.47 -5.66
C LEU A 50 -3.57 -16.47 -5.20
N CYS A 51 -3.62 -17.64 -5.86
CA CYS A 51 -4.61 -18.68 -5.61
C CYS A 51 -3.92 -19.94 -5.09
N GLY A 52 -4.18 -20.33 -3.85
CA GLY A 52 -3.79 -21.61 -3.26
C GLY A 52 -4.76 -22.74 -3.65
N ARG A 53 -5.94 -22.38 -4.13
CA ARG A 53 -6.94 -23.26 -4.70
C ARG A 53 -7.69 -22.55 -5.83
N THR A 54 -8.40 -23.31 -6.66
CA THR A 54 -9.19 -22.75 -7.77
C THR A 54 -10.39 -21.97 -7.22
N PRO A 55 -10.55 -20.68 -7.53
CA PRO A 55 -11.71 -19.88 -7.13
C PRO A 55 -12.92 -20.20 -8.01
N ASP A 56 -14.11 -19.90 -7.52
CA ASP A 56 -15.27 -19.76 -8.40
C ASP A 56 -15.17 -18.42 -9.16
N PRO A 57 -15.60 -18.37 -10.43
CA PRO A 57 -15.57 -17.15 -11.20
C PRO A 57 -16.53 -16.12 -10.61
N LEU A 58 -16.02 -14.92 -10.32
CA LEU A 58 -16.84 -13.79 -9.86
C LEU A 58 -17.66 -13.19 -11.02
N MET A 59 -17.09 -13.20 -12.22
CA MET A 59 -17.72 -12.77 -13.45
C MET A 59 -17.49 -13.81 -14.54
N ALA A 60 -18.50 -14.05 -15.37
CA ALA A 60 -18.39 -14.94 -16.53
C ALA A 60 -18.41 -14.13 -17.82
N GLY A 61 -17.61 -14.57 -18.81
CA GLY A 61 -17.53 -13.94 -20.13
C GLY A 61 -16.54 -14.64 -21.03
N GLY A 62 -16.37 -14.17 -22.24
CA GLY A 62 -15.42 -14.75 -23.18
C GLY A 62 -13.99 -14.60 -22.69
N THR A 63 -13.20 -15.67 -22.71
CA THR A 63 -11.78 -15.68 -22.35
C THR A 63 -10.87 -15.77 -23.58
N GLY A 64 -11.45 -16.20 -24.72
CA GLY A 64 -10.69 -16.44 -25.95
C GLY A 64 -10.03 -17.82 -26.04
N SER A 65 -9.97 -18.58 -24.94
CA SER A 65 -9.32 -19.91 -24.89
C SER A 65 -10.24 -21.06 -25.26
N ASP A 66 -11.52 -21.01 -24.85
CA ASP A 66 -12.53 -22.05 -25.15
C ASP A 66 -13.85 -21.40 -25.58
N SER A 67 -13.92 -20.98 -26.82
CA SER A 67 -15.09 -20.27 -27.37
C SER A 67 -16.31 -21.18 -27.63
N ARG A 68 -16.19 -22.50 -27.52
CA ARG A 68 -17.30 -23.43 -27.69
C ARG A 68 -18.04 -23.73 -26.39
N ASN A 69 -17.36 -23.57 -25.29
CA ASN A 69 -17.92 -23.79 -23.96
C ASN A 69 -18.73 -22.57 -23.53
N ARG A 70 -19.86 -22.78 -22.88
CA ARG A 70 -20.68 -21.70 -22.28
C ARG A 70 -20.32 -21.40 -20.84
N GLU A 71 -19.58 -22.30 -20.20
CA GLU A 71 -19.07 -22.14 -18.85
C GLU A 71 -17.66 -21.57 -18.88
N MET A 72 -17.26 -20.93 -17.78
CA MET A 72 -15.87 -20.47 -17.61
C MET A 72 -14.92 -21.68 -17.59
N PRO A 73 -13.71 -21.55 -18.16
CA PRO A 73 -12.70 -22.61 -18.08
C PRO A 73 -12.42 -23.05 -16.64
N GLU A 74 -11.96 -24.28 -16.47
CA GLU A 74 -11.59 -24.80 -15.14
C GLU A 74 -10.17 -24.46 -14.73
N PHE A 75 -9.36 -23.98 -15.66
CA PHE A 75 -7.94 -23.66 -15.43
C PHE A 75 -7.72 -22.15 -15.21
N LEU A 76 -6.72 -21.82 -14.39
CA LEU A 76 -6.25 -20.45 -14.19
C LEU A 76 -5.21 -20.08 -15.28
N PRO A 77 -5.15 -18.79 -15.66
CA PRO A 77 -5.90 -17.66 -15.10
C PRO A 77 -7.32 -17.48 -15.67
N ASP A 78 -7.66 -18.13 -16.76
CA ASP A 78 -8.88 -17.91 -17.57
C ASP A 78 -10.18 -18.05 -16.76
N ARG A 79 -10.20 -18.96 -15.78
CA ARG A 79 -11.35 -19.13 -14.89
C ARG A 79 -11.68 -17.87 -14.07
N ALA A 80 -10.68 -17.08 -13.72
CA ALA A 80 -10.84 -15.89 -12.88
C ALA A 80 -10.84 -14.58 -13.68
N GLU A 81 -10.57 -14.65 -14.99
CA GLU A 81 -10.38 -13.47 -15.85
C GLU A 81 -11.30 -13.56 -17.07
N ALA A 82 -12.37 -12.73 -17.09
CA ALA A 82 -13.29 -12.65 -18.21
C ALA A 82 -12.98 -11.41 -19.08
N GLY A 83 -13.07 -11.57 -20.40
CA GLY A 83 -12.86 -10.49 -21.37
C GLY A 83 -11.41 -10.33 -21.81
N THR A 84 -11.13 -9.27 -22.55
CA THR A 84 -9.78 -8.95 -23.04
C THR A 84 -8.94 -8.37 -21.94
N LEU A 85 -7.79 -8.98 -21.67
CA LEU A 85 -6.88 -8.58 -20.60
C LEU A 85 -6.21 -7.22 -20.91
N ASN A 86 -5.88 -6.48 -19.85
CA ASN A 86 -5.09 -5.24 -19.94
C ASN A 86 -3.59 -5.58 -20.15
N VAL A 87 -3.25 -6.08 -21.33
CA VAL A 87 -1.87 -6.52 -21.64
C VAL A 87 -0.83 -5.41 -21.42
N PRO A 88 -1.05 -4.14 -21.84
CA PRO A 88 -0.10 -3.07 -21.55
C PRO A 88 0.10 -2.83 -20.04
N GLY A 89 -0.98 -2.88 -19.27
CA GLY A 89 -0.92 -2.74 -17.81
C GLY A 89 -0.18 -3.90 -17.14
N ILE A 90 -0.42 -5.13 -17.60
CA ILE A 90 0.27 -6.33 -17.09
C ILE A 90 1.78 -6.25 -17.40
N ALA A 91 2.16 -5.81 -18.61
CA ALA A 91 3.57 -5.59 -18.95
C ALA A 91 4.23 -4.52 -18.06
N GLY A 92 3.52 -3.46 -17.72
CA GLY A 92 3.98 -2.45 -16.77
C GLY A 92 4.14 -3.00 -15.35
N LEU A 93 3.19 -3.83 -14.91
CA LEU A 93 3.28 -4.52 -13.60
C LEU A 93 4.48 -5.49 -13.55
N ASP A 94 4.72 -6.27 -14.61
CA ASP A 94 5.88 -7.15 -14.73
C ASP A 94 7.19 -6.36 -14.60
N ALA A 95 7.29 -5.18 -15.23
CA ALA A 95 8.46 -4.31 -15.09
C ALA A 95 8.68 -3.87 -13.62
N GLY A 96 7.61 -3.49 -12.90
CA GLY A 96 7.66 -3.16 -11.47
C GLY A 96 8.14 -4.34 -10.62
N LEU A 97 7.60 -5.54 -10.87
CA LEU A 97 7.99 -6.76 -10.16
C LEU A 97 9.46 -7.15 -10.42
N ARG A 98 9.95 -7.02 -11.65
CA ARG A 98 11.36 -7.25 -11.99
C ARG A 98 12.27 -6.28 -11.25
N TYR A 99 11.88 -5.01 -11.17
CA TYR A 99 12.64 -4.01 -10.41
C TYR A 99 12.70 -4.39 -8.93
N LEU A 100 11.56 -4.68 -8.28
CA LEU A 100 11.50 -5.11 -6.88
C LEU A 100 12.35 -6.35 -6.62
N ARG A 101 12.30 -7.33 -7.53
CA ARG A 101 13.16 -8.53 -7.46
C ARG A 101 14.63 -8.20 -7.54
N SER A 102 15.03 -7.21 -8.35
CA SER A 102 16.44 -6.80 -8.49
C SER A 102 16.95 -6.04 -7.26
N VAL A 103 16.10 -5.25 -6.60
CA VAL A 103 16.43 -4.50 -5.38
C VAL A 103 16.39 -5.39 -4.14
N GLY A 104 15.44 -6.32 -4.10
CA GLY A 104 15.13 -7.18 -2.95
C GLY A 104 14.14 -6.52 -1.98
N ILE A 105 13.09 -7.27 -1.61
CA ILE A 105 11.99 -6.78 -0.75
C ILE A 105 12.51 -6.34 0.63
N ASP A 106 13.44 -7.07 1.22
CA ASP A 106 14.03 -6.70 2.51
C ASP A 106 14.74 -5.34 2.44
N SER A 107 15.44 -5.06 1.33
CA SER A 107 16.10 -3.77 1.11
C SER A 107 15.08 -2.64 0.97
N VAL A 108 13.95 -2.88 0.31
CA VAL A 108 12.85 -1.92 0.22
C VAL A 108 12.28 -1.65 1.60
N PHE A 109 11.94 -2.71 2.35
CA PHE A 109 11.41 -2.58 3.71
C PHE A 109 12.33 -1.78 4.62
N HIS A 110 13.63 -2.10 4.64
CA HIS A 110 14.59 -1.40 5.49
C HIS A 110 14.67 0.09 5.18
N ARG A 111 14.74 0.48 3.89
CA ARG A 111 14.76 1.90 3.50
C ARG A 111 13.50 2.64 3.93
N GLU A 112 12.34 2.06 3.65
CA GLU A 112 11.04 2.63 4.02
C GLU A 112 10.90 2.75 5.55
N HIS A 113 11.25 1.70 6.27
CA HIS A 113 11.18 1.65 7.72
C HIS A 113 12.11 2.68 8.38
N GLU A 114 13.38 2.72 7.99
CA GLU A 114 14.35 3.66 8.53
C GLU A 114 13.91 5.11 8.30
N ALA A 115 13.49 5.45 7.08
CA ALA A 115 13.00 6.79 6.76
C ALA A 115 11.76 7.15 7.58
N ALA A 116 10.80 6.24 7.71
CA ALA A 116 9.59 6.45 8.52
C ALA A 116 9.93 6.65 10.00
N MET A 117 10.83 5.84 10.57
CA MET A 117 11.21 5.94 11.99
C MET A 117 12.01 7.21 12.28
N GLN A 118 12.94 7.60 11.41
CA GLN A 118 13.67 8.87 11.53
C GLN A 118 12.73 10.08 11.42
N CYS A 119 11.78 10.03 10.47
CA CYS A 119 10.74 11.05 10.35
C CYS A 119 9.91 11.14 11.63
N ALA A 120 9.37 10.03 12.10
CA ALA A 120 8.54 9.96 13.31
C ALA A 120 9.28 10.51 14.54
N HIS A 121 10.58 10.18 14.70
CA HIS A 121 11.41 10.71 15.78
C HIS A 121 11.53 12.24 15.69
N GLY A 122 11.80 12.76 14.50
CA GLY A 122 11.89 14.21 14.28
C GLY A 122 10.59 14.96 14.56
N LEU A 123 9.45 14.39 14.13
CA LEU A 123 8.12 14.96 14.37
C LEU A 123 7.77 15.00 15.87
N ARG A 124 8.09 13.94 16.61
CA ARG A 124 7.92 13.91 18.08
C ARG A 124 8.75 14.97 18.78
N ARG A 125 9.96 15.22 18.30
CA ARG A 125 10.81 16.33 18.83
C ARG A 125 10.24 17.73 18.58
N LEU A 126 9.37 17.86 17.56
CA LEU A 126 8.60 19.10 17.32
C LEU A 126 7.32 19.16 18.18
N GLY A 127 7.09 18.22 19.07
CA GLY A 127 5.92 18.16 19.95
C GLY A 127 4.64 17.62 19.30
N LEU A 128 4.74 17.02 18.11
CA LEU A 128 3.58 16.52 17.39
C LEU A 128 3.17 15.11 17.87
N LYS A 129 1.87 14.82 17.87
CA LYS A 129 1.34 13.48 18.10
C LYS A 129 1.53 12.64 16.83
N VAL A 130 2.32 11.56 16.93
CA VAL A 130 2.73 10.73 15.80
C VAL A 130 2.36 9.28 16.03
N PHE A 131 1.70 8.67 15.04
CA PHE A 131 1.32 7.26 15.05
C PHE A 131 2.37 6.42 14.32
N THR A 132 2.87 5.41 15.00
CA THR A 132 3.78 4.37 14.44
C THR A 132 3.51 3.05 15.14
N GLY A 133 3.77 1.93 14.44
CA GLY A 133 3.73 0.58 14.97
C GLY A 133 5.13 -0.03 15.14
N ALA A 134 5.22 -1.19 15.81
CA ALA A 134 6.48 -1.91 15.99
C ALA A 134 7.08 -2.40 14.65
N HIS A 135 6.23 -2.78 13.71
CA HIS A 135 6.62 -3.24 12.37
C HIS A 135 6.18 -2.22 11.30
N GLN A 136 6.53 -0.96 11.53
CA GLN A 136 6.16 0.16 10.70
C GLN A 136 6.78 0.02 9.30
N ALA A 137 5.95 0.07 8.26
CA ALA A 137 6.39 0.26 6.88
C ALA A 137 6.63 1.75 6.60
N GLY A 138 6.73 2.14 5.35
CA GLY A 138 7.09 3.48 4.91
C GLY A 138 6.10 4.61 5.19
N THR A 139 5.11 4.45 6.07
CA THR A 139 4.09 5.48 6.33
C THR A 139 4.11 5.97 7.77
N VAL A 140 3.96 7.27 7.96
CA VAL A 140 3.82 7.92 9.26
C VAL A 140 2.61 8.84 9.24
N SER A 141 1.71 8.73 10.22
CA SER A 141 0.60 9.65 10.39
C SER A 141 0.83 10.57 11.57
N VAL A 142 0.55 11.85 11.37
CA VAL A 142 0.76 12.91 12.39
C VAL A 142 -0.48 13.76 12.52
N VAL A 143 -0.83 14.13 13.75
CA VAL A 143 -1.88 15.12 14.03
C VAL A 143 -1.22 16.50 14.02
N PRO A 144 -1.52 17.37 13.05
CA PRO A 144 -1.02 18.73 13.05
C PRO A 144 -1.81 19.59 14.05
N PRO A 145 -1.26 20.74 14.49
CA PRO A 145 -1.96 21.68 15.38
C PRO A 145 -2.97 22.59 14.64
N VAL A 146 -3.00 22.51 13.32
CA VAL A 146 -3.94 23.18 12.42
C VAL A 146 -4.75 22.11 11.67
N ASP A 147 -5.72 22.53 10.88
CA ASP A 147 -6.45 21.60 10.02
C ASP A 147 -5.51 20.77 9.13
N CYS A 148 -5.82 19.49 8.95
CA CYS A 148 -4.90 18.58 8.24
C CYS A 148 -4.79 18.90 6.74
N GLU A 149 -5.85 19.39 6.10
CA GLU A 149 -5.82 19.83 4.70
C GLU A 149 -5.02 21.14 4.55
N GLU A 150 -5.16 22.06 5.50
CA GLU A 150 -4.36 23.30 5.55
C GLU A 150 -2.86 22.96 5.67
N MET A 151 -2.49 22.06 6.60
CA MET A 151 -1.10 21.62 6.74
C MET A 151 -0.58 20.96 5.45
N ALA A 152 -1.36 20.12 4.82
CA ALA A 152 -0.98 19.48 3.55
C ALA A 152 -0.77 20.52 2.44
N ALA A 153 -1.65 21.52 2.35
CA ALA A 153 -1.51 22.62 1.40
C ALA A 153 -0.25 23.48 1.66
N MET A 154 0.08 23.77 2.92
CA MET A 154 1.29 24.49 3.30
C MET A 154 2.56 23.73 2.91
N LEU A 155 2.60 22.41 3.14
CA LEU A 155 3.70 21.53 2.74
C LEU A 155 3.80 21.43 1.22
N GLY A 156 2.67 21.35 0.53
CA GLY A 156 2.61 21.33 -0.94
C GLY A 156 3.25 22.57 -1.57
N LYS A 157 3.00 23.77 -1.01
CA LYS A 157 3.66 25.02 -1.44
C LYS A 157 5.19 24.99 -1.26
N LYS A 158 5.70 24.12 -0.39
CA LYS A 158 7.15 23.92 -0.17
C LYS A 158 7.70 22.70 -0.96
N GLY A 159 6.93 22.18 -1.90
CA GLY A 159 7.33 21.05 -2.74
C GLY A 159 7.27 19.69 -2.05
N ILE A 160 6.56 19.56 -0.92
CA ILE A 160 6.43 18.31 -0.17
C ILE A 160 5.01 17.77 -0.34
N ALA A 161 4.89 16.65 -1.05
CA ALA A 161 3.64 15.95 -1.25
C ALA A 161 3.32 15.06 -0.03
N VAL A 162 2.18 15.32 0.59
CA VAL A 162 1.63 14.51 1.70
C VAL A 162 0.14 14.28 1.43
N ARG A 163 -0.49 13.42 2.23
CA ARG A 163 -1.93 13.22 2.15
C ARG A 163 -2.59 13.56 3.47
N ALA A 164 -3.65 14.38 3.44
CA ALA A 164 -4.51 14.68 4.58
C ALA A 164 -5.75 13.78 4.62
N GLY A 165 -6.43 13.74 5.77
CA GLY A 165 -7.73 13.13 5.98
C GLY A 165 -7.70 11.75 6.64
N LEU A 166 -8.68 10.89 6.29
CA LEU A 166 -8.91 9.59 6.94
C LEU A 166 -8.22 8.39 6.26
N HIS A 167 -7.53 8.61 5.15
CA HIS A 167 -6.70 7.60 4.45
C HIS A 167 -7.42 6.28 4.12
N CYS A 168 -8.73 6.32 3.85
CA CYS A 168 -9.59 5.14 3.63
C CYS A 168 -9.68 4.20 4.87
N ALA A 169 -9.45 4.71 6.08
CA ALA A 169 -9.39 3.93 7.31
C ALA A 169 -10.20 4.58 8.46
N PRO A 170 -11.51 4.84 8.29
CA PRO A 170 -12.30 5.56 9.28
C PRO A 170 -12.32 4.87 10.64
N LEU A 171 -12.40 3.53 10.70
CA LEU A 171 -12.39 2.78 11.96
C LEU A 171 -11.05 2.89 12.72
N ALA A 172 -9.94 3.00 11.99
CA ALA A 172 -8.63 3.26 12.62
C ALA A 172 -8.58 4.67 13.22
N HIS A 173 -9.14 5.65 12.52
CA HIS A 173 -9.25 7.02 13.02
C HIS A 173 -10.19 7.14 14.22
N GLU A 174 -11.31 6.41 14.23
CA GLU A 174 -12.21 6.30 15.38
C GLU A 174 -11.46 5.76 16.60
N SER A 175 -10.77 4.62 16.45
CA SER A 175 -9.97 4.00 17.51
C SER A 175 -8.82 4.89 18.01
N ALA A 176 -8.23 5.72 17.13
CA ALA A 176 -7.16 6.64 17.45
C ALA A 176 -7.63 8.00 18.02
N GLY A 177 -8.95 8.26 18.02
CA GLY A 177 -9.55 9.53 18.41
C GLY A 177 -9.21 10.69 17.44
N THR A 178 -9.12 10.38 16.15
CA THR A 178 -8.81 11.36 15.09
C THR A 178 -9.82 11.35 13.95
N LEU A 179 -11.04 10.83 14.20
CA LEU A 179 -12.08 10.75 13.17
C LEU A 179 -12.48 12.14 12.67
N GLU A 180 -12.63 13.09 13.58
CA GLU A 180 -13.06 14.47 13.27
C GLU A 180 -11.92 15.33 12.70
N THR A 181 -10.66 15.07 13.12
CA THR A 181 -9.53 15.91 12.74
C THR A 181 -8.78 15.37 11.51
N GLY A 182 -8.92 14.08 11.23
CA GLY A 182 -8.01 13.42 10.29
C GLY A 182 -6.55 13.44 10.78
N THR A 183 -5.65 13.11 9.89
CA THR A 183 -4.20 13.22 10.08
C THR A 183 -3.52 13.62 8.78
N VAL A 184 -2.28 14.09 8.85
CA VAL A 184 -1.39 14.20 7.70
C VAL A 184 -0.54 12.93 7.63
N ARG A 185 -0.64 12.19 6.52
CA ARG A 185 0.17 11.01 6.24
C ARG A 185 1.35 11.37 5.37
N ILE A 186 2.53 11.03 5.85
CA ILE A 186 3.80 11.11 5.13
C ILE A 186 4.14 9.68 4.70
N SER A 187 4.50 9.50 3.43
CA SER A 187 4.82 8.18 2.88
C SER A 187 6.19 8.19 2.25
N PHE A 188 6.99 7.20 2.57
CA PHE A 188 8.30 6.92 2.02
C PHE A 188 8.19 5.70 1.11
N GLY A 189 8.76 5.75 -0.07
CA GLY A 189 8.74 4.66 -1.03
C GLY A 189 10.08 3.92 -1.11
N HIS A 190 10.17 3.01 -2.05
CA HIS A 190 11.34 2.17 -2.33
C HIS A 190 12.65 2.95 -2.59
N ASP A 191 12.53 4.22 -2.96
CA ASP A 191 13.62 5.17 -3.25
C ASP A 191 13.87 6.15 -2.09
N ALA A 192 13.28 5.92 -0.91
CA ALA A 192 13.44 6.78 0.25
C ALA A 192 14.91 6.99 0.58
N SER A 193 15.26 8.26 0.82
CA SER A 193 16.62 8.67 1.15
C SER A 193 16.66 9.44 2.48
N PRO A 194 17.66 9.19 3.33
CA PRO A 194 17.88 9.95 4.56
C PRO A 194 17.96 11.47 4.35
N ALA A 195 18.38 11.93 3.16
CA ALA A 195 18.47 13.36 2.83
C ALA A 195 17.10 14.04 2.75
N GLN A 196 16.02 13.31 2.54
CA GLN A 196 14.65 13.85 2.49
C GLN A 196 14.13 14.25 3.88
N ILE A 197 14.60 13.61 4.94
CA ILE A 197 14.11 13.82 6.30
C ILE A 197 14.38 15.24 6.84
N PRO A 198 15.61 15.79 6.75
CA PRO A 198 15.88 17.16 7.17
C PRO A 198 15.06 18.21 6.40
N LEU A 199 14.85 18.00 5.10
CA LEU A 199 14.04 18.90 4.27
C LEU A 199 12.58 18.93 4.74
N LEU A 200 11.99 17.75 4.97
CA LEU A 200 10.64 17.62 5.51
C LEU A 200 10.52 18.28 6.90
N GLN A 201 11.45 18.00 7.81
CA GLN A 201 11.44 18.58 9.16
C GLN A 201 11.57 20.10 9.15
N HIS A 202 12.42 20.63 8.28
CA HIS A 202 12.58 22.07 8.10
C HIS A 202 11.29 22.71 7.57
N ALA A 203 10.69 22.13 6.53
CA ALA A 203 9.44 22.63 5.97
C ALA A 203 8.29 22.60 7.00
N LEU A 204 8.15 21.51 7.75
CA LEU A 204 7.18 21.40 8.83
C LEU A 204 7.40 22.46 9.91
N LYS A 205 8.64 22.66 10.34
CA LYS A 205 8.97 23.71 11.32
C LYS A 205 8.56 25.10 10.84
N LEU A 206 8.79 25.42 9.56
CA LEU A 206 8.35 26.70 8.98
C LEU A 206 6.81 26.80 8.96
N CYS A 207 6.11 25.73 8.55
CA CYS A 207 4.64 25.71 8.58
C CYS A 207 4.10 25.93 10.01
N LEU A 208 4.69 25.31 11.02
CA LEU A 208 4.29 25.47 12.42
C LEU A 208 4.58 26.89 12.98
N GLN A 209 5.49 27.63 12.38
CA GLN A 209 5.80 29.02 12.75
C GLN A 209 5.00 30.06 11.96
N GLY A 210 4.09 29.65 11.08
CA GLY A 210 3.30 30.54 10.23
C GLY A 210 4.13 31.23 9.13
N LYS A 211 5.22 30.58 8.66
CA LYS A 211 6.15 31.12 7.64
C LYS A 211 6.11 30.34 6.34
#